data_98a17fe9320f7af7f9b67092541f8216
#
_entry.id   98a17fe9320f7af7f9b67092541f8216
#
_cell.length_a   1.000
_cell.length_b   1.000
_cell.length_c   1.000
_cell.angle_alpha   90.00
_cell.angle_beta   90.00
_cell.angle_gamma   90.00
#
_symmetry.space_group_name_H-M   'P 1'
#
loop_
_entity.id
_entity.type
_entity.pdbx_description
1 polymer ?
#
loop_
_entity_poly.entity_id
_entity_poly.type
_entity_poly.pdbx_seq_one_letter_code
_entity_poly.pdbx_strand_id
1 'polypeptide(L)'
;MMNIVACASDNYTMQCGVLFYSVCKNNPEETIRFFVITDRLFTERHKDEIRQTIAPYPNKTVEFIEVTDTQVDIFLQFENPYYTRHVFYRLLMPELLPNEIEKALYLDCDIVVRQPLSDLWNIDISEYAVGCVHDSQEGKMDQFNRLGFCYEKGYFNSGVLMVNLKYWRENYALQRFSDFIKDHGSLISMPDQDVLNSVFQDEKLFIPFTYNFQSGFMWKEKYMYVFEYVKYKSEILSASENPVILHFSGARPWIKNCTHPYMDEFYKYKAETIWKDEPLWTERKLFKTWAVDALRPLGELLGFCHVIPDYYDRTLKLK
;
A
#
# COMPACT_ATOMS: atom_id res chain seq x y z
N MET A 1 9.64 19.04 -8.20
CA MET A 1 10.33 17.73 -8.02
C MET A 1 9.59 16.94 -6.96
N MET A 2 9.26 15.69 -7.27
CA MET A 2 8.57 14.79 -6.32
C MET A 2 9.55 13.77 -5.76
N ASN A 3 9.44 13.48 -4.46
CA ASN A 3 10.19 12.41 -3.81
C ASN A 3 9.21 11.26 -3.53
N ILE A 4 9.42 10.11 -4.14
CA ILE A 4 8.54 8.94 -4.01
C ILE A 4 9.32 7.81 -3.34
N VAL A 5 8.75 7.23 -2.29
CA VAL A 5 9.38 6.19 -1.47
C VAL A 5 8.58 4.92 -1.57
N ALA A 6 9.26 3.79 -1.73
CA ALA A 6 8.68 2.46 -1.58
C ALA A 6 9.57 1.61 -0.68
N CYS A 7 8.97 0.68 0.06
CA CYS A 7 9.71 -0.35 0.80
C CYS A 7 9.56 -1.68 0.06
N ALA A 8 10.68 -2.28 -0.32
CA ALA A 8 10.66 -3.52 -1.09
C ALA A 8 11.65 -4.55 -0.54
N SER A 9 11.20 -5.80 -0.44
CA SER A 9 12.11 -6.96 -0.32
C SER A 9 12.53 -7.44 -1.71
N ASP A 10 13.59 -8.23 -1.77
CA ASP A 10 14.10 -8.82 -3.02
C ASP A 10 13.00 -9.53 -3.85
N ASN A 11 12.07 -10.21 -3.18
CA ASN A 11 10.95 -10.87 -3.83
C ASN A 11 9.89 -9.92 -4.44
N TYR A 12 9.91 -8.64 -4.09
CA TYR A 12 8.95 -7.64 -4.57
C TYR A 12 9.54 -6.70 -5.63
N THR A 13 10.68 -7.08 -6.23
CA THR A 13 11.36 -6.29 -7.27
C THR A 13 10.46 -5.97 -8.46
N MET A 14 9.78 -6.99 -9.02
CA MET A 14 8.87 -6.81 -10.14
C MET A 14 7.72 -5.83 -9.77
N GLN A 15 7.10 -6.01 -8.62
CA GLN A 15 6.00 -5.17 -8.16
C GLN A 15 6.45 -3.71 -8.00
N CYS A 16 7.59 -3.50 -7.33
CA CYS A 16 8.20 -2.18 -7.20
C CYS A 16 8.52 -1.54 -8.56
N GLY A 17 9.07 -2.32 -9.49
CA GLY A 17 9.36 -1.86 -10.85
C GLY A 17 8.10 -1.52 -11.64
N VAL A 18 7.02 -2.31 -11.56
CA VAL A 18 5.74 -2.01 -12.20
C VAL A 18 5.10 -0.75 -11.61
N LEU A 19 5.16 -0.57 -10.28
CA LEU A 19 4.76 0.67 -9.61
C LEU A 19 5.51 1.86 -10.21
N PHE A 20 6.85 1.85 -10.19
CA PHE A 20 7.66 2.97 -10.68
C PHE A 20 7.44 3.25 -12.16
N TYR A 21 7.31 2.20 -12.98
CA TYR A 21 6.97 2.36 -14.38
C TYR A 21 5.61 3.06 -14.56
N SER A 22 4.59 2.66 -13.80
CA SER A 22 3.28 3.30 -13.86
C SER A 22 3.32 4.78 -13.46
N VAL A 23 4.13 5.11 -12.45
CA VAL A 23 4.39 6.51 -12.06
C VAL A 23 5.08 7.27 -13.20
N CYS A 24 6.16 6.74 -13.76
CA CYS A 24 6.90 7.39 -14.84
C CYS A 24 6.02 7.66 -16.06
N LYS A 25 5.25 6.66 -16.48
CA LYS A 25 4.39 6.72 -17.65
C LYS A 25 3.29 7.78 -17.54
N ASN A 26 2.72 7.94 -16.34
CA ASN A 26 1.63 8.89 -16.12
C ASN A 26 2.11 10.27 -15.61
N ASN A 27 3.44 10.44 -15.43
CA ASN A 27 4.05 11.70 -15.03
C ASN A 27 5.32 11.99 -15.86
N PRO A 28 5.24 11.99 -17.22
CA PRO A 28 6.43 12.05 -18.06
C PRO A 28 7.24 13.34 -17.86
N GLU A 29 6.60 14.48 -17.65
CA GLU A 29 7.24 15.78 -17.53
C GLU A 29 7.79 16.06 -16.12
N GLU A 30 7.30 15.34 -15.11
CA GLU A 30 7.69 15.60 -13.72
C GLU A 30 9.11 15.12 -13.42
N THR A 31 9.88 15.90 -12.68
CA THR A 31 11.15 15.42 -12.10
C THR A 31 10.86 14.63 -10.85
N ILE A 32 11.27 13.34 -10.81
CA ILE A 32 10.98 12.43 -9.70
C ILE A 32 12.27 11.76 -9.20
N ARG A 33 12.47 11.80 -7.89
CA ARG A 33 13.47 10.99 -7.17
C ARG A 33 12.72 9.83 -6.50
N PHE A 34 13.03 8.61 -6.92
CA PHE A 34 12.56 7.41 -6.24
C PHE A 34 13.56 6.97 -5.18
N PHE A 35 13.04 6.51 -4.05
CA PHE A 35 13.81 5.89 -2.98
C PHE A 35 13.24 4.51 -2.70
N VAL A 36 14.07 3.48 -2.79
CA VAL A 36 13.72 2.12 -2.38
C VAL A 36 14.39 1.82 -1.05
N ILE A 37 13.60 1.74 0.01
CA ILE A 37 14.08 1.32 1.32
C ILE A 37 14.03 -0.21 1.36
N THR A 38 15.16 -0.85 1.60
CA THR A 38 15.33 -2.28 1.49
C THR A 38 16.35 -2.81 2.49
N ASP A 39 16.70 -4.09 2.41
CA ASP A 39 17.75 -4.69 3.23
C ASP A 39 18.89 -5.26 2.37
N ARG A 40 19.94 -5.79 3.05
CA ARG A 40 21.14 -6.38 2.43
C ARG A 40 20.84 -7.57 1.49
N LEU A 41 19.63 -8.15 1.53
CA LEU A 41 19.26 -9.26 0.67
C LEU A 41 18.79 -8.79 -0.69
N PHE A 42 18.53 -7.48 -0.88
CA PHE A 42 18.14 -6.91 -2.15
C PHE A 42 19.35 -6.85 -3.08
N THR A 43 19.36 -7.69 -4.11
CA THR A 43 20.53 -7.94 -4.95
C THR A 43 20.83 -6.77 -5.91
N GLU A 44 22.11 -6.59 -6.28
CA GLU A 44 22.47 -5.58 -7.30
C GLU A 44 21.78 -5.84 -8.64
N ARG A 45 21.58 -7.11 -9.01
CA ARG A 45 20.81 -7.48 -10.18
C ARG A 45 19.40 -6.86 -10.14
N HIS A 46 18.69 -6.98 -9.04
CA HIS A 46 17.34 -6.44 -8.90
C HIS A 46 17.32 -4.92 -8.85
N LYS A 47 18.37 -4.30 -8.27
CA LYS A 47 18.55 -2.83 -8.35
C LYS A 47 18.71 -2.38 -9.81
N ASP A 48 19.49 -3.11 -10.61
CA ASP A 48 19.70 -2.81 -12.03
C ASP A 48 18.42 -3.02 -12.85
N GLU A 49 17.64 -4.04 -12.55
CA GLU A 49 16.34 -4.28 -13.18
C GLU A 49 15.37 -3.10 -12.95
N ILE A 50 15.33 -2.54 -11.74
CA ILE A 50 14.54 -1.32 -11.46
C ILE A 50 15.11 -0.12 -12.21
N ARG A 51 16.44 0.08 -12.18
CA ARG A 51 17.09 1.17 -12.95
C ARG A 51 16.77 1.10 -14.44
N GLN A 52 16.84 -0.08 -15.04
CA GLN A 52 16.50 -0.30 -16.45
C GLN A 52 15.04 0.06 -16.76
N THR A 53 14.14 -0.24 -15.82
CA THR A 53 12.71 0.01 -16.01
C THR A 53 12.38 1.51 -16.08
N ILE A 54 13.09 2.35 -15.33
CA ILE A 54 12.89 3.81 -15.34
C ILE A 54 13.81 4.54 -16.32
N ALA A 55 14.84 3.89 -16.86
CA ALA A 55 15.84 4.48 -17.76
C ALA A 55 15.27 5.24 -18.99
N PRO A 56 14.12 4.85 -19.59
CA PRO A 56 13.50 5.62 -20.66
C PRO A 56 13.06 7.04 -20.27
N TYR A 57 13.06 7.37 -18.97
CA TYR A 57 12.61 8.65 -18.43
C TYR A 57 13.79 9.42 -17.79
N PRO A 58 14.51 10.29 -18.53
CA PRO A 58 15.78 10.87 -18.07
C PRO A 58 15.64 11.85 -16.90
N ASN A 59 14.42 12.32 -16.62
CA ASN A 59 14.10 13.17 -15.47
C ASN A 59 13.70 12.38 -14.22
N LYS A 60 13.95 11.06 -14.20
CA LYS A 60 13.69 10.16 -13.06
C LYS A 60 15.02 9.57 -12.58
N THR A 61 15.17 9.48 -11.28
CA THR A 61 16.30 8.79 -10.63
C THR A 61 15.81 7.82 -9.57
N VAL A 62 16.58 6.79 -9.25
CA VAL A 62 16.30 5.86 -8.15
C VAL A 62 17.53 5.67 -7.28
N GLU A 63 17.31 5.76 -5.99
CA GLU A 63 18.28 5.51 -4.93
C GLU A 63 17.81 4.35 -4.07
N PHE A 64 18.74 3.48 -3.65
CA PHE A 64 18.46 2.34 -2.78
C PHE A 64 19.07 2.61 -1.42
N ILE A 65 18.26 2.52 -0.38
CA ILE A 65 18.65 2.77 1.00
C ILE A 65 18.56 1.44 1.76
N GLU A 66 19.70 0.96 2.19
CA GLU A 66 19.78 -0.29 2.95
C GLU A 66 19.54 -0.04 4.43
N VAL A 67 18.55 -0.74 5.00
CA VAL A 67 18.24 -0.72 6.43
C VAL A 67 19.12 -1.75 7.12
N THR A 68 19.82 -1.31 8.16
CA THR A 68 20.64 -2.17 9.01
C THR A 68 19.81 -2.93 10.04
N ASP A 69 20.31 -4.08 10.50
CA ASP A 69 19.61 -4.86 11.53
C ASP A 69 19.39 -4.03 12.80
N THR A 70 20.36 -3.18 13.20
CA THR A 70 20.26 -2.31 14.39
C THR A 70 19.17 -1.23 14.28
N GLN A 71 18.87 -0.73 13.09
CA GLN A 71 17.80 0.24 12.88
C GLN A 71 16.42 -0.41 13.03
N VAL A 72 16.31 -1.70 12.78
CA VAL A 72 15.04 -2.45 12.89
C VAL A 72 14.84 -3.04 14.27
N ASP A 73 15.91 -3.25 15.06
CA ASP A 73 15.86 -3.87 16.39
C ASP A 73 14.83 -3.20 17.32
N ILE A 74 14.60 -1.91 17.17
CA ILE A 74 13.59 -1.13 17.87
C ILE A 74 12.16 -1.67 17.63
N PHE A 75 11.94 -2.33 16.48
CA PHE A 75 10.65 -2.90 16.09
C PHE A 75 10.57 -4.41 16.24
N LEU A 76 11.72 -5.11 16.49
CA LEU A 76 11.78 -6.58 16.57
C LEU A 76 11.10 -7.17 17.81
N GLN A 77 10.70 -6.34 18.77
CA GLN A 77 9.87 -6.79 19.89
C GLN A 77 8.47 -7.25 19.44
N PHE A 78 8.12 -6.96 18.17
CA PHE A 78 6.87 -7.36 17.56
C PHE A 78 7.10 -8.54 16.61
N GLU A 79 6.96 -9.76 17.11
CA GLU A 79 6.95 -10.97 16.29
C GLU A 79 5.54 -11.27 15.80
N ASN A 80 5.30 -11.07 14.50
CA ASN A 80 4.08 -11.50 13.85
C ASN A 80 4.41 -12.42 12.68
N PRO A 81 3.98 -13.68 12.67
CA PRO A 81 4.32 -14.65 11.63
C PRO A 81 3.73 -14.30 10.24
N TYR A 82 2.80 -13.37 10.17
CA TYR A 82 2.14 -12.96 8.92
C TYR A 82 2.81 -11.77 8.23
N TYR A 83 3.71 -11.05 8.91
CA TYR A 83 4.35 -9.86 8.38
C TYR A 83 5.87 -9.97 8.43
N THR A 84 6.52 -9.51 7.36
CA THR A 84 7.97 -9.37 7.35
C THR A 84 8.36 -8.02 7.96
N ARG A 85 9.60 -7.91 8.46
CA ARG A 85 10.13 -6.65 9.02
C ARG A 85 10.06 -5.44 8.07
N HIS A 86 9.97 -5.68 6.76
CA HIS A 86 9.87 -4.63 5.74
C HIS A 86 8.66 -3.70 5.92
N VAL A 87 7.58 -4.16 6.56
CA VAL A 87 6.41 -3.31 6.84
C VAL A 87 6.74 -2.15 7.78
N PHE A 88 7.76 -2.28 8.63
CA PHE A 88 8.19 -1.22 9.53
C PHE A 88 9.17 -0.22 8.90
N TYR A 89 9.77 -0.53 7.74
CA TYR A 89 10.79 0.34 7.13
C TYR A 89 10.27 1.73 6.82
N ARG A 90 8.98 1.88 6.50
CA ARG A 90 8.37 3.19 6.29
C ARG A 90 8.40 4.10 7.53
N LEU A 91 8.43 3.52 8.73
CA LEU A 91 8.54 4.27 9.97
C LEU A 91 9.93 4.88 10.15
N LEU A 92 10.95 4.34 9.48
CA LEU A 92 12.34 4.82 9.51
C LEU A 92 12.62 5.97 8.55
N MET A 93 11.66 6.38 7.71
CA MET A 93 11.87 7.42 6.69
C MET A 93 12.50 8.71 7.23
N PRO A 94 12.15 9.25 8.42
CA PRO A 94 12.75 10.49 8.91
C PRO A 94 14.24 10.38 9.15
N GLU A 95 14.77 9.19 9.47
CA GLU A 95 16.19 8.92 9.68
C GLU A 95 16.92 8.54 8.38
N LEU A 96 16.26 7.77 7.53
CA LEU A 96 16.89 7.19 6.33
C LEU A 96 16.98 8.16 5.16
N LEU A 97 15.99 9.04 5.00
CA LEU A 97 15.96 9.95 3.87
C LEU A 97 16.84 11.19 4.13
N PRO A 98 17.49 11.74 3.08
CA PRO A 98 18.29 12.95 3.19
C PRO A 98 17.55 14.10 3.91
N ASN A 99 18.26 14.86 4.74
CA ASN A 99 17.67 15.90 5.58
C ASN A 99 17.00 17.03 4.79
N GLU A 100 17.46 17.29 3.56
CA GLU A 100 16.88 18.27 2.66
C GLU A 100 15.51 17.87 2.10
N ILE A 101 15.11 16.61 2.26
CA ILE A 101 13.80 16.14 1.85
C ILE A 101 12.80 16.37 2.98
N GLU A 102 11.97 17.39 2.81
CA GLU A 102 10.96 17.77 3.79
C GLU A 102 9.60 17.07 3.57
N LYS A 103 9.33 16.58 2.34
CA LYS A 103 8.08 15.95 1.94
C LYS A 103 8.35 14.76 1.04
N ALA A 104 7.63 13.65 1.27
CA ALA A 104 7.67 12.45 0.43
C ALA A 104 6.28 11.87 0.20
N LEU A 105 6.08 11.20 -0.95
CA LEU A 105 4.94 10.34 -1.21
C LEU A 105 5.39 8.89 -1.03
N TYR A 106 4.89 8.23 0.00
CA TYR A 106 5.10 6.80 0.20
C TYR A 106 4.05 6.00 -0.56
N LEU A 107 4.47 4.94 -1.27
CA LEU A 107 3.61 4.04 -2.02
C LEU A 107 4.01 2.58 -1.76
N ASP A 108 3.02 1.74 -1.41
CA ASP A 108 3.21 0.29 -1.35
C ASP A 108 3.46 -0.32 -2.74
N CYS A 109 4.20 -1.42 -2.81
CA CYS A 109 4.55 -2.06 -4.09
C CYS A 109 3.36 -2.74 -4.79
N ASP A 110 2.23 -2.93 -4.13
CA ASP A 110 0.99 -3.47 -4.71
C ASP A 110 0.06 -2.39 -5.26
N ILE A 111 0.65 -1.35 -5.81
CA ILE A 111 -0.03 -0.17 -6.36
C ILE A 111 0.30 -0.01 -7.85
N VAL A 112 -0.66 0.51 -8.62
CA VAL A 112 -0.42 1.15 -9.92
C VAL A 112 -1.00 2.56 -9.94
N VAL A 113 -0.21 3.49 -10.45
CA VAL A 113 -0.59 4.88 -10.68
C VAL A 113 -1.14 5.00 -12.10
N ARG A 114 -2.34 5.56 -12.25
CA ARG A 114 -3.07 5.62 -13.53
C ARG A 114 -3.14 7.02 -14.13
N GLN A 115 -2.88 8.04 -13.32
CA GLN A 115 -3.02 9.45 -13.69
C GLN A 115 -1.88 10.29 -13.11
N PRO A 116 -1.72 11.56 -13.53
CA PRO A 116 -0.76 12.47 -12.95
C PRO A 116 -0.90 12.61 -11.43
N LEU A 117 0.24 12.71 -10.75
CA LEU A 117 0.32 12.86 -9.30
C LEU A 117 0.48 14.32 -8.84
N SER A 118 0.54 15.28 -9.77
CA SER A 118 0.79 16.70 -9.46
C SER A 118 -0.23 17.28 -8.48
N ASP A 119 -1.52 16.99 -8.67
CA ASP A 119 -2.55 17.49 -7.76
C ASP A 119 -2.43 16.89 -6.36
N LEU A 120 -2.15 15.58 -6.27
CA LEU A 120 -1.84 14.94 -4.99
C LEU A 120 -0.60 15.58 -4.34
N TRP A 121 0.49 15.70 -5.10
CA TRP A 121 1.73 16.26 -4.59
C TRP A 121 1.58 17.69 -4.06
N ASN A 122 0.69 18.48 -4.65
CA ASN A 122 0.46 19.88 -4.29
C ASN A 122 -0.51 20.07 -3.10
N ILE A 123 -1.12 19.00 -2.58
CA ILE A 123 -1.91 19.09 -1.34
C ILE A 123 -1.01 19.60 -0.22
N ASP A 124 -1.46 20.66 0.45
CA ASP A 124 -0.74 21.21 1.60
C ASP A 124 -0.97 20.35 2.83
N ILE A 125 0.14 19.83 3.37
CA ILE A 125 0.19 19.04 4.62
C ILE A 125 1.12 19.68 5.66
N SER A 126 1.40 20.97 5.54
CA SER A 126 2.38 21.66 6.43
C SER A 126 2.02 21.55 7.91
N GLU A 127 0.73 21.59 8.23
CA GLU A 127 0.21 21.50 9.59
C GLU A 127 -0.06 20.05 10.06
N TYR A 128 0.21 19.05 9.21
CA TYR A 128 -0.09 17.65 9.48
C TYR A 128 1.17 16.79 9.40
N ALA A 129 1.18 15.70 10.15
CA ALA A 129 2.21 14.67 10.03
C ALA A 129 2.06 13.87 8.72
N VAL A 130 0.82 13.64 8.30
CA VAL A 130 0.52 12.78 7.16
C VAL A 130 -0.78 13.17 6.46
N GLY A 131 -0.79 13.14 5.11
CA GLY A 131 -1.98 13.08 4.29
C GLY A 131 -2.27 11.63 3.90
N CYS A 132 -3.49 11.15 4.12
CA CYS A 132 -3.83 9.73 4.02
C CYS A 132 -5.28 9.51 3.60
N VAL A 133 -5.63 8.28 3.18
CA VAL A 133 -7.00 7.89 2.82
C VAL A 133 -7.54 6.89 3.82
N HIS A 134 -8.81 6.97 4.14
CA HIS A 134 -9.50 6.00 5.00
C HIS A 134 -9.23 4.55 4.57
N ASP A 135 -9.06 3.65 5.53
CA ASP A 135 -8.94 2.23 5.25
C ASP A 135 -10.30 1.65 4.86
N SER A 136 -10.34 0.80 3.85
CA SER A 136 -11.56 0.15 3.39
C SER A 136 -12.20 -0.80 4.42
N GLN A 137 -11.51 -1.09 5.50
CA GLN A 137 -11.96 -1.90 6.64
C GLN A 137 -12.11 -1.08 7.93
N GLU A 138 -12.11 0.25 7.84
CA GLU A 138 -12.23 1.16 9.00
C GLU A 138 -13.43 0.83 9.89
N GLY A 139 -14.53 0.36 9.32
CA GLY A 139 -15.74 -0.01 10.04
C GLY A 139 -15.64 -1.21 10.98
N LYS A 140 -14.53 -1.89 10.98
CA LYS A 140 -14.24 -2.85 12.04
C LYS A 140 -13.93 -2.10 13.33
N MET A 141 -14.95 -1.83 14.13
CA MET A 141 -14.83 -1.18 15.44
C MET A 141 -13.74 -1.77 16.34
N ASP A 142 -13.27 -2.97 16.00
CA ASP A 142 -12.20 -3.69 16.69
C ASP A 142 -10.91 -2.86 16.83
N GLN A 143 -10.42 -2.22 15.75
CA GLN A 143 -9.18 -1.44 15.82
C GLN A 143 -9.29 -0.25 16.77
N PHE A 144 -10.43 0.45 16.81
CA PHE A 144 -10.63 1.59 17.70
C PHE A 144 -10.63 1.16 19.17
N ASN A 145 -11.39 0.09 19.49
CA ASN A 145 -11.43 -0.46 20.85
C ASN A 145 -10.07 -0.98 21.29
N ARG A 146 -9.36 -1.69 20.41
CA ARG A 146 -8.07 -2.29 20.68
C ARG A 146 -6.97 -1.27 20.86
N LEU A 147 -6.96 -0.22 20.02
CA LEU A 147 -5.93 0.83 20.05
C LEU A 147 -6.28 1.99 20.98
N GLY A 148 -7.50 2.03 21.53
CA GLY A 148 -7.90 2.98 22.57
C GLY A 148 -8.17 4.41 22.09
N PHE A 149 -8.50 4.63 20.80
CA PHE A 149 -8.92 5.95 20.34
C PHE A 149 -10.32 5.96 19.73
N CYS A 150 -10.95 7.14 19.65
CA CYS A 150 -12.34 7.21 19.27
C CYS A 150 -12.54 7.10 17.76
N TYR A 151 -13.68 6.54 17.38
CA TYR A 151 -14.07 6.25 15.99
C TYR A 151 -14.09 7.51 15.10
N GLU A 152 -14.46 8.66 15.65
CA GLU A 152 -14.52 9.92 14.92
C GLU A 152 -13.16 10.39 14.40
N LYS A 153 -12.07 9.89 14.97
CA LYS A 153 -10.72 10.16 14.48
C LYS A 153 -10.44 9.50 13.14
N GLY A 154 -11.21 8.48 12.80
CA GLY A 154 -11.01 7.67 11.59
C GLY A 154 -9.71 6.86 11.61
N TYR A 155 -9.67 5.82 10.78
CA TYR A 155 -8.53 4.92 10.64
C TYR A 155 -8.11 4.88 9.17
N PHE A 156 -6.85 5.18 8.88
CA PHE A 156 -6.34 5.26 7.51
C PHE A 156 -5.53 4.04 7.10
N ASN A 157 -5.49 3.80 5.78
CA ASN A 157 -4.62 2.80 5.17
C ASN A 157 -3.21 3.35 4.98
N SER A 158 -2.19 2.58 5.35
CA SER A 158 -0.78 2.99 5.31
C SER A 158 -0.09 2.82 3.95
N GLY A 159 -0.78 2.32 2.93
CA GLY A 159 -0.15 2.02 1.63
C GLY A 159 0.07 3.22 0.71
N VAL A 160 -0.64 4.34 0.96
CA VAL A 160 -0.40 5.63 0.30
C VAL A 160 -0.37 6.72 1.35
N LEU A 161 0.79 7.38 1.50
CA LEU A 161 0.98 8.42 2.51
C LEU A 161 1.71 9.63 1.90
N MET A 162 1.10 10.80 2.00
CA MET A 162 1.82 12.06 1.86
C MET A 162 2.50 12.35 3.20
N VAL A 163 3.81 12.19 3.28
CA VAL A 163 4.56 12.28 4.54
C VAL A 163 5.22 13.64 4.66
N ASN A 164 4.94 14.35 5.75
CA ASN A 164 5.65 15.55 6.15
C ASN A 164 6.88 15.16 6.99
N LEU A 165 8.01 14.92 6.30
CA LEU A 165 9.25 14.48 6.94
C LEU A 165 9.84 15.53 7.87
N LYS A 166 9.64 16.82 7.55
CA LYS A 166 10.04 17.92 8.44
C LYS A 166 9.29 17.80 9.77
N TYR A 167 7.96 17.69 9.71
CA TYR A 167 7.11 17.49 10.89
C TYR A 167 7.53 16.24 11.68
N TRP A 168 7.79 15.10 10.99
CA TRP A 168 8.19 13.85 11.64
C TRP A 168 9.51 14.01 12.41
N ARG A 169 10.49 14.73 11.85
CA ARG A 169 11.79 14.99 12.50
C ARG A 169 11.63 15.93 13.67
N GLU A 170 10.96 17.07 13.49
CA GLU A 170 10.76 18.11 14.50
C GLU A 170 9.93 17.61 15.70
N ASN A 171 9.00 16.65 15.47
CA ASN A 171 8.13 16.09 16.49
C ASN A 171 8.55 14.67 16.94
N TYR A 172 9.80 14.28 16.70
CA TYR A 172 10.38 13.02 17.17
C TYR A 172 9.53 11.80 16.85
N ALA A 173 8.98 11.71 15.65
CA ALA A 173 8.04 10.65 15.22
C ALA A 173 8.60 9.25 15.46
N LEU A 174 9.88 9.00 15.12
CA LEU A 174 10.51 7.69 15.31
C LEU A 174 10.52 7.26 16.78
N GLN A 175 10.82 8.18 17.70
CA GLN A 175 10.76 7.90 19.13
C GLN A 175 9.33 7.58 19.58
N ARG A 176 8.36 8.35 19.11
CA ARG A 176 6.93 8.12 19.41
C ARG A 176 6.45 6.76 18.91
N PHE A 177 6.88 6.33 17.71
CA PHE A 177 6.60 4.99 17.17
C PHE A 177 7.19 3.90 18.06
N SER A 178 8.46 4.05 18.45
CA SER A 178 9.15 3.12 19.33
C SER A 178 8.47 2.99 20.69
N ASP A 179 8.15 4.11 21.31
CA ASP A 179 7.48 4.13 22.61
C ASP A 179 6.10 3.46 22.53
N PHE A 180 5.32 3.78 21.47
CA PHE A 180 4.03 3.14 21.26
C PHE A 180 4.15 1.62 21.09
N ILE A 181 5.11 1.15 20.27
CA ILE A 181 5.33 -0.29 20.07
C ILE A 181 5.76 -0.98 21.36
N LYS A 182 6.63 -0.35 22.12
CA LYS A 182 7.10 -0.88 23.42
C LYS A 182 5.96 -1.02 24.42
N ASP A 183 5.09 -0.01 24.51
CA ASP A 183 4.05 0.05 25.54
C ASP A 183 2.78 -0.71 25.11
N HIS A 184 2.51 -0.82 23.82
CA HIS A 184 1.25 -1.31 23.24
C HIS A 184 1.43 -2.44 22.21
N GLY A 185 2.62 -3.05 22.10
CA GLY A 185 2.92 -4.06 21.08
C GLY A 185 1.94 -5.23 21.01
N SER A 186 1.41 -5.67 22.19
CA SER A 186 0.39 -6.72 22.27
C SER A 186 -0.97 -6.35 21.63
N LEU A 187 -1.22 -5.05 21.44
CA LEU A 187 -2.44 -4.52 20.82
C LEU A 187 -2.32 -4.37 19.30
N ILE A 188 -1.10 -4.46 18.75
CA ILE A 188 -0.84 -4.26 17.33
C ILE A 188 -1.23 -5.51 16.54
N SER A 189 -2.08 -5.37 15.52
CA SER A 189 -2.45 -6.42 14.58
C SER A 189 -2.08 -6.09 13.12
N MET A 190 -2.13 -4.80 12.76
CA MET A 190 -1.66 -4.27 11.48
C MET A 190 -0.40 -3.43 11.76
N PRO A 191 0.82 -3.99 11.62
CA PRO A 191 2.03 -3.48 12.27
C PRO A 191 2.27 -1.97 12.15
N ASP A 192 2.62 -1.51 10.96
CA ASP A 192 2.90 -0.09 10.69
C ASP A 192 1.63 0.77 10.70
N GLN A 193 0.53 0.21 10.19
CA GLN A 193 -0.74 0.94 10.06
C GLN A 193 -1.34 1.28 11.44
N ASP A 194 -1.33 0.33 12.41
CA ASP A 194 -1.80 0.57 13.76
C ASP A 194 -0.93 1.63 14.48
N VAL A 195 0.40 1.53 14.31
CA VAL A 195 1.35 2.49 14.90
C VAL A 195 1.10 3.91 14.37
N LEU A 196 1.03 4.05 13.05
CA LEU A 196 0.80 5.35 12.40
C LEU A 196 -0.55 5.96 12.80
N ASN A 197 -1.62 5.15 12.81
CA ASN A 197 -2.95 5.61 13.21
C ASN A 197 -3.03 6.03 14.67
N SER A 198 -2.36 5.31 15.57
CA SER A 198 -2.36 5.63 17.00
C SER A 198 -1.52 6.87 17.29
N VAL A 199 -0.31 6.95 16.72
CA VAL A 199 0.61 8.06 16.97
C VAL A 199 0.14 9.36 16.34
N PHE A 200 -0.45 9.30 15.14
CA PHE A 200 -0.92 10.47 14.39
C PHE A 200 -2.44 10.62 14.35
N GLN A 201 -3.16 10.12 15.37
CA GLN A 201 -4.62 10.16 15.40
C GLN A 201 -5.21 11.57 15.23
N ASP A 202 -4.51 12.60 15.71
CA ASP A 202 -4.91 14.01 15.64
C ASP A 202 -4.08 14.85 14.66
N GLU A 203 -3.09 14.26 13.99
CA GLU A 203 -2.06 14.92 13.19
C GLU A 203 -2.12 14.50 11.71
N LYS A 204 -3.30 14.04 11.25
CA LYS A 204 -3.52 13.56 9.87
C LYS A 204 -4.51 14.39 9.11
N LEU A 205 -4.30 14.47 7.79
CA LEU A 205 -5.25 15.04 6.83
C LEU A 205 -5.84 13.93 5.98
N PHE A 206 -7.15 13.73 6.01
CA PHE A 206 -7.80 12.83 5.06
C PHE A 206 -7.88 13.48 3.68
N ILE A 207 -7.36 12.78 2.67
CA ILE A 207 -7.36 13.18 1.27
C ILE A 207 -8.35 12.32 0.46
N PRO A 208 -8.75 12.74 -0.76
CA PRO A 208 -9.76 12.05 -1.55
C PRO A 208 -9.45 10.57 -1.84
N PHE A 209 -10.48 9.72 -1.83
CA PHE A 209 -10.39 8.27 -2.06
C PHE A 209 -9.71 7.88 -3.38
N THR A 210 -9.75 8.74 -4.39
CA THR A 210 -9.10 8.51 -5.69
C THR A 210 -7.58 8.31 -5.57
N TYR A 211 -6.96 8.82 -4.50
CA TYR A 211 -5.50 8.72 -4.27
C TYR A 211 -5.07 7.45 -3.51
N ASN A 212 -6.01 6.62 -3.07
CA ASN A 212 -5.73 5.29 -2.56
C ASN A 212 -6.99 4.42 -2.71
N PHE A 213 -7.36 4.12 -3.95
CA PHE A 213 -8.55 3.33 -4.23
C PHE A 213 -8.25 1.85 -4.00
N GLN A 214 -8.58 1.39 -2.80
CA GLN A 214 -8.27 0.05 -2.30
C GLN A 214 -9.26 -0.99 -2.82
N SER A 215 -8.81 -2.24 -2.93
CA SER A 215 -9.65 -3.39 -3.31
C SER A 215 -10.93 -3.50 -2.47
N GLY A 216 -10.84 -3.19 -1.19
CA GLY A 216 -11.98 -3.29 -0.26
C GLY A 216 -13.14 -2.36 -0.59
N PHE A 217 -12.90 -1.21 -1.22
CA PHE A 217 -13.98 -0.30 -1.66
C PHE A 217 -14.83 -0.87 -2.78
N MET A 218 -14.35 -1.89 -3.48
CA MET A 218 -15.06 -2.58 -4.55
C MET A 218 -15.83 -3.80 -4.08
N TRP A 219 -15.75 -4.17 -2.81
CA TRP A 219 -16.52 -5.29 -2.29
C TRP A 219 -18.01 -4.96 -2.34
N LYS A 220 -18.84 -5.96 -2.63
CA LYS A 220 -20.28 -5.80 -2.54
C LYS A 220 -20.70 -5.42 -1.13
N GLU A 221 -21.74 -4.62 -0.99
CA GLU A 221 -22.20 -4.08 0.28
C GLU A 221 -22.30 -5.13 1.40
N LYS A 222 -22.66 -6.39 1.08
CA LYS A 222 -22.73 -7.48 2.06
C LYS A 222 -21.39 -7.88 2.68
N TYR A 223 -20.27 -7.47 2.07
CA TYR A 223 -18.90 -7.73 2.53
C TYR A 223 -18.20 -6.48 3.03
N MET A 224 -18.74 -5.31 2.75
CA MET A 224 -18.29 -4.07 3.35
C MET A 224 -18.92 -3.90 4.73
N TYR A 225 -18.23 -3.19 5.58
CA TYR A 225 -18.82 -2.70 6.81
C TYR A 225 -19.80 -1.61 6.43
N VAL A 226 -21.08 -1.89 6.52
CA VAL A 226 -22.19 -1.12 5.96
C VAL A 226 -22.19 0.34 6.38
N PHE A 227 -21.68 0.62 7.58
CA PHE A 227 -21.66 1.98 8.14
C PHE A 227 -20.74 2.92 7.34
N GLU A 228 -19.49 2.51 7.06
CA GLU A 228 -18.54 3.34 6.31
C GLU A 228 -18.95 3.48 4.86
N TYR A 229 -19.45 2.42 4.27
CA TYR A 229 -19.96 2.48 2.90
C TYR A 229 -21.08 3.53 2.78
N VAL A 230 -22.02 3.57 3.72
CA VAL A 230 -23.09 4.57 3.73
C VAL A 230 -22.54 5.98 3.91
N LYS A 231 -21.58 6.17 4.83
CA LYS A 231 -20.97 7.46 5.14
C LYS A 231 -20.22 8.04 3.95
N TYR A 232 -19.45 7.24 3.24
CA TYR A 232 -18.55 7.68 2.15
C TYR A 232 -19.00 7.25 0.76
N LYS A 233 -20.19 6.70 0.61
CA LYS A 233 -20.67 6.10 -0.64
C LYS A 233 -20.49 6.98 -1.87
N SER A 234 -20.88 8.25 -1.80
CA SER A 234 -20.79 9.18 -2.92
C SER A 234 -19.33 9.42 -3.35
N GLU A 235 -18.42 9.55 -2.38
CA GLU A 235 -17.02 9.80 -2.64
C GLU A 235 -16.33 8.55 -3.20
N ILE A 236 -16.65 7.36 -2.65
CA ILE A 236 -16.14 6.07 -3.15
C ILE A 236 -16.62 5.83 -4.59
N LEU A 237 -17.90 6.09 -4.89
CA LEU A 237 -18.43 5.95 -6.24
C LEU A 237 -17.75 6.91 -7.22
N SER A 238 -17.58 8.17 -6.85
CA SER A 238 -16.85 9.14 -7.66
C SER A 238 -15.41 8.71 -7.90
N ALA A 239 -14.70 8.28 -6.86
CA ALA A 239 -13.33 7.76 -6.98
C ALA A 239 -13.25 6.52 -7.87
N SER A 240 -14.26 5.64 -7.85
CA SER A 240 -14.30 4.41 -8.66
C SER A 240 -14.41 4.64 -10.16
N GLU A 241 -14.93 5.79 -10.59
CA GLU A 241 -15.07 6.11 -12.01
C GLU A 241 -13.70 6.26 -12.68
N ASN A 242 -12.75 6.90 -12.01
CA ASN A 242 -11.42 7.12 -12.54
C ASN A 242 -10.36 7.28 -11.43
N PRO A 243 -10.01 6.23 -10.69
CA PRO A 243 -9.04 6.32 -9.61
C PRO A 243 -7.65 6.72 -10.13
N VAL A 244 -6.99 7.65 -9.43
CA VAL A 244 -5.62 8.08 -9.72
C VAL A 244 -4.62 6.98 -9.32
N ILE A 245 -4.82 6.42 -8.13
CA ILE A 245 -3.99 5.34 -7.58
C ILE A 245 -4.89 4.14 -7.27
N LEU A 246 -4.60 3.00 -7.91
CA LEU A 246 -5.18 1.70 -7.59
C LEU A 246 -4.27 0.96 -6.62
N HIS A 247 -4.83 0.55 -5.49
CA HIS A 247 -4.13 -0.23 -4.49
C HIS A 247 -4.75 -1.63 -4.38
N PHE A 248 -3.99 -2.65 -4.78
CA PHE A 248 -4.41 -4.05 -4.77
C PHE A 248 -4.32 -4.68 -3.38
N SER A 249 -4.69 -3.92 -2.34
CA SER A 249 -4.66 -4.36 -0.95
C SER A 249 -5.41 -5.69 -0.77
N GLY A 250 -4.69 -6.76 -0.42
CA GLY A 250 -5.25 -8.11 -0.26
C GLY A 250 -5.50 -8.89 -1.55
N ALA A 251 -5.67 -8.26 -2.70
CA ALA A 251 -5.77 -8.92 -4.01
C ALA A 251 -4.48 -8.71 -4.80
N ARG A 252 -3.85 -9.79 -5.25
CA ARG A 252 -2.51 -9.76 -5.84
C ARG A 252 -2.56 -10.13 -7.32
N PRO A 253 -2.53 -9.17 -8.25
CA PRO A 253 -2.60 -9.44 -9.70
C PRO A 253 -1.50 -10.37 -10.21
N TRP A 254 -0.32 -10.36 -9.59
CA TRP A 254 0.79 -11.26 -9.95
C TRP A 254 0.62 -12.70 -9.51
N ILE A 255 -0.49 -13.06 -8.85
CA ILE A 255 -0.82 -14.42 -8.48
C ILE A 255 -1.83 -15.00 -9.46
N LYS A 256 -1.60 -16.26 -9.90
CA LYS A 256 -2.55 -16.99 -10.74
C LYS A 256 -3.95 -17.03 -10.08
N ASN A 257 -4.97 -16.89 -10.93
CA ASN A 257 -6.36 -16.86 -10.51
C ASN A 257 -6.76 -15.64 -9.66
N CYS A 258 -6.04 -14.53 -9.76
CA CYS A 258 -6.52 -13.26 -9.24
C CYS A 258 -7.87 -12.91 -9.89
N THR A 259 -8.83 -12.48 -9.07
CA THR A 259 -10.19 -12.11 -9.52
C THR A 259 -10.47 -10.62 -9.37
N HIS A 260 -9.44 -9.83 -9.06
CA HIS A 260 -9.61 -8.39 -8.87
C HIS A 260 -10.10 -7.72 -10.17
N PRO A 261 -11.17 -6.89 -10.13
CA PRO A 261 -11.75 -6.28 -11.32
C PRO A 261 -10.78 -5.42 -12.14
N TYR A 262 -9.77 -4.83 -11.50
CA TYR A 262 -8.73 -4.01 -12.16
C TYR A 262 -7.40 -4.76 -12.37
N MET A 263 -7.34 -6.08 -12.29
CA MET A 263 -6.08 -6.83 -12.45
C MET A 263 -5.41 -6.54 -13.82
N ASP A 264 -6.21 -6.26 -14.85
CA ASP A 264 -5.70 -5.93 -16.19
C ASP A 264 -4.88 -4.63 -16.22
N GLU A 265 -5.14 -3.69 -15.30
CA GLU A 265 -4.32 -2.48 -15.19
C GLU A 265 -2.88 -2.82 -14.75
N PHE A 266 -2.71 -3.76 -13.85
CA PHE A 266 -1.37 -4.24 -13.48
C PHE A 266 -0.68 -4.91 -14.68
N TYR A 267 -1.39 -5.78 -15.41
CA TYR A 267 -0.83 -6.48 -16.58
C TYR A 267 -0.45 -5.54 -17.71
N LYS A 268 -1.24 -4.48 -17.92
CA LYS A 268 -0.94 -3.44 -18.91
C LYS A 268 0.41 -2.77 -18.63
N TYR A 269 0.68 -2.37 -17.38
CA TYR A 269 1.96 -1.77 -17.03
C TYR A 269 3.08 -2.80 -17.01
N LYS A 270 2.85 -4.01 -16.45
CA LYS A 270 3.83 -5.10 -16.46
C LYS A 270 4.31 -5.44 -17.87
N ALA A 271 3.41 -5.48 -18.87
CA ALA A 271 3.72 -5.81 -20.24
C ALA A 271 4.70 -4.85 -20.93
N GLU A 272 4.86 -3.65 -20.39
CA GLU A 272 5.77 -2.62 -20.89
C GLU A 272 7.09 -2.55 -20.10
N THR A 273 7.28 -3.42 -19.10
CA THR A 273 8.52 -3.54 -18.31
C THR A 273 9.36 -4.72 -18.75
N ILE A 274 10.57 -4.83 -18.17
CA ILE A 274 11.45 -5.98 -18.40
C ILE A 274 10.84 -7.30 -17.91
N TRP A 275 9.86 -7.27 -17.02
CA TRP A 275 9.16 -8.45 -16.49
C TRP A 275 7.93 -8.89 -17.31
N LYS A 276 7.78 -8.39 -18.55
CA LYS A 276 6.62 -8.71 -19.41
C LYS A 276 6.36 -10.21 -19.55
N ASP A 277 7.41 -11.01 -19.65
CA ASP A 277 7.36 -12.46 -19.83
C ASP A 277 7.48 -13.26 -18.52
N GLU A 278 7.65 -12.57 -17.38
CA GLU A 278 7.73 -13.24 -16.09
C GLU A 278 6.39 -13.90 -15.72
N PRO A 279 6.40 -15.22 -15.38
CA PRO A 279 5.17 -15.94 -15.11
C PRO A 279 4.52 -15.47 -13.81
N LEU A 280 3.20 -15.55 -13.76
CA LEU A 280 2.45 -15.28 -12.51
C LEU A 280 2.80 -16.30 -11.45
N TRP A 281 2.87 -15.84 -10.20
CA TRP A 281 3.17 -16.68 -9.06
C TRP A 281 2.06 -17.69 -8.79
N THR A 282 2.44 -18.86 -8.29
CA THR A 282 1.50 -19.86 -7.81
C THR A 282 1.61 -19.90 -6.28
N GLU A 283 0.55 -19.55 -5.57
CA GLU A 283 0.52 -19.74 -4.13
C GLU A 283 0.57 -21.24 -3.80
N ARG A 284 1.46 -21.63 -2.87
CA ARG A 284 1.41 -22.96 -2.25
C ARG A 284 0.16 -23.00 -1.36
N LYS A 285 -0.92 -23.56 -1.87
CA LYS A 285 -2.11 -23.79 -1.05
C LYS A 285 -1.80 -24.87 -0.03
N LEU A 286 -2.18 -24.64 1.22
CA LEU A 286 -2.21 -25.69 2.23
C LEU A 286 -3.11 -26.81 1.74
N PHE A 287 -2.79 -28.07 2.07
CA PHE A 287 -3.57 -29.25 1.62
C PHE A 287 -5.08 -29.09 1.88
N LYS A 288 -5.47 -28.47 3.00
CA LYS A 288 -6.87 -28.17 3.33
C LYS A 288 -7.51 -27.22 2.30
N THR A 289 -6.80 -26.21 1.85
CA THR A 289 -7.27 -25.26 0.82
C THR A 289 -7.33 -25.93 -0.55
N TRP A 290 -6.35 -26.77 -0.88
CA TRP A 290 -6.36 -27.56 -2.10
C TRP A 290 -7.56 -28.52 -2.16
N ALA A 291 -7.87 -29.23 -1.07
CA ALA A 291 -9.02 -30.14 -1.00
C ALA A 291 -10.36 -29.40 -1.18
N VAL A 292 -10.50 -28.23 -0.56
CA VAL A 292 -11.68 -27.36 -0.74
C VAL A 292 -11.81 -26.92 -2.19
N ASP A 293 -10.72 -26.47 -2.82
CA ASP A 293 -10.75 -26.04 -4.21
C ASP A 293 -11.02 -27.21 -5.19
N ALA A 294 -10.50 -28.41 -4.92
CA ALA A 294 -10.74 -29.59 -5.74
C ALA A 294 -12.22 -30.06 -5.67
N LEU A 295 -12.87 -29.88 -4.51
CA LEU A 295 -14.27 -30.22 -4.31
C LEU A 295 -15.24 -29.09 -4.69
N ARG A 296 -14.74 -27.89 -4.92
CA ARG A 296 -15.55 -26.70 -5.25
C ARG A 296 -16.46 -26.91 -6.45
N PRO A 297 -16.02 -27.45 -7.62
CA PRO A 297 -16.90 -27.65 -8.76
C PRO A 297 -18.10 -28.54 -8.45
N LEU A 298 -17.91 -29.54 -7.59
CA LEU A 298 -18.99 -30.40 -7.12
C LEU A 298 -19.94 -29.65 -6.19
N GLY A 299 -19.40 -28.84 -5.28
CA GLY A 299 -20.18 -27.99 -4.38
C GLY A 299 -20.98 -26.93 -5.12
N GLU A 300 -20.45 -26.38 -6.20
CA GLU A 300 -21.15 -25.45 -7.09
C GLU A 300 -22.30 -26.14 -7.84
N LEU A 301 -22.04 -27.30 -8.41
CA LEU A 301 -23.06 -28.10 -9.09
C LEU A 301 -24.22 -28.48 -8.16
N LEU A 302 -23.92 -28.75 -6.88
CA LEU A 302 -24.90 -29.12 -5.87
C LEU A 302 -25.51 -27.93 -5.13
N GLY A 303 -25.11 -26.69 -5.44
CA GLY A 303 -25.62 -25.46 -4.82
C GLY A 303 -25.14 -25.20 -3.39
N PHE A 304 -24.09 -25.91 -2.93
CA PHE A 304 -23.54 -25.74 -1.58
C PHE A 304 -22.48 -24.64 -1.49
N CYS A 305 -21.88 -24.21 -2.62
CA CYS A 305 -21.00 -23.07 -2.67
C CYS A 305 -21.17 -22.30 -3.98
N HIS A 306 -20.86 -21.02 -3.95
CA HIS A 306 -20.91 -20.19 -5.15
C HIS A 306 -19.52 -20.11 -5.82
N VAL A 307 -19.53 -20.09 -7.14
CA VAL A 307 -18.35 -19.90 -7.97
C VAL A 307 -17.73 -18.57 -7.62
N ILE A 308 -16.51 -18.60 -7.17
CA ILE A 308 -15.56 -17.51 -6.98
C ILE A 308 -16.16 -16.14 -6.69
N PRO A 309 -15.59 -15.52 -5.73
CA PRO A 309 -16.24 -14.53 -4.93
C PRO A 309 -16.90 -13.47 -5.78
N ASP A 310 -18.18 -13.57 -5.80
CA ASP A 310 -19.05 -12.51 -6.18
C ASP A 310 -19.02 -11.39 -5.09
N TYR A 311 -17.87 -11.22 -4.41
CA TYR A 311 -17.71 -10.17 -3.41
C TYR A 311 -17.23 -8.85 -3.99
N TYR A 312 -16.69 -8.86 -5.23
CA TYR A 312 -16.41 -7.61 -5.93
C TYR A 312 -17.64 -7.11 -6.68
N ASP A 313 -17.95 -5.84 -6.49
CA ASP A 313 -18.91 -5.15 -7.34
C ASP A 313 -18.22 -4.72 -8.64
N ARG A 314 -18.38 -5.54 -9.68
CA ARG A 314 -17.77 -5.30 -10.98
C ARG A 314 -18.35 -4.10 -11.70
N THR A 315 -19.54 -3.63 -11.29
CA THR A 315 -20.17 -2.45 -11.89
C THR A 315 -19.41 -1.16 -11.56
N LEU A 316 -18.67 -1.12 -10.45
CA LEU A 316 -17.81 0.00 -10.10
C LEU A 316 -16.68 0.21 -11.12
N LYS A 317 -16.26 -0.83 -11.85
CA LYS A 317 -15.26 -0.73 -12.91
C LYS A 317 -15.82 -0.18 -14.22
N LEU A 318 -17.10 -0.33 -14.46
CA LEU A 318 -17.74 -0.06 -15.77
C LEU A 318 -18.32 1.35 -15.90
N LYS A 319 -18.15 2.19 -14.89
CA LYS A 319 -18.63 3.58 -14.90
C LYS A 319 -17.57 4.55 -15.38
#